data_100bc2f63b79b75b3a44b08ce9dece09
#
_entry.id   100bc2f63b79b75b3a44b08ce9dece09
#
_cell.length_a   1.000
_cell.length_b   1.000
_cell.length_c   1.000
_cell.angle_alpha   90.00
_cell.angle_beta   90.00
_cell.angle_gamma   90.00
#
_symmetry.space_group_name_H-M   'P 1'
#
loop_
_entity.id
_entity.type
_entity.pdbx_description
1 polymer ?
#
loop_
_entity_poly.entity_id
_entity_poly.type
_entity_poly.pdbx_seq_one_letter_code
_entity_poly.pdbx_strand_id
1 'polypeptide(L)'
;MEKIDFVLTWVDGSDPDWLAQRREYQPGRGTDAGESRYRDWDNLQYWFRGVEKFAPWVNKIYFVTWGHVPKWLNTAHEKIQIVKHEDFMAPAYLPTFNINSIELNLHRIKGLSEHFVFFNDDMFLIDSVRPEDFFKNGFPCDCCIETALVQDNIRNPFANILMNDAALVNMHYNKKEVIKKQAKKWFSPAYGAMLFRNVLMLPYREFSSFKYSHLPSPFLKATYLKVWDEEGAVLDEVCKNRFRTVFDVNQYVMKYWQYMEGKFTPQSPKLGRFYTIGKHDQQIHHTIRRQACKMICLNDDVNVGDFEKQKKEIQRSFEVIFPEKSSFEM
;
A
#
# COMPACT_ATOMS: atom_id res chain seq x y z
N MET A 1 14.16 -19.92 6.92
CA MET A 1 13.83 -18.57 6.43
C MET A 1 12.50 -18.18 7.04
N GLU A 2 12.34 -16.97 7.55
CA GLU A 2 11.08 -16.51 8.11
C GLU A 2 10.01 -16.49 7.01
N LYS A 3 8.77 -16.86 7.35
CA LYS A 3 7.67 -16.86 6.40
C LYS A 3 7.27 -15.41 6.12
N ILE A 4 7.16 -15.07 4.84
CA ILE A 4 6.70 -13.75 4.38
C ILE A 4 5.42 -13.98 3.58
N ASP A 5 4.34 -13.35 4.01
CA ASP A 5 3.06 -13.39 3.32
C ASP A 5 2.85 -12.11 2.50
N PHE A 6 2.10 -12.21 1.42
CA PHE A 6 1.59 -11.06 0.70
C PHE A 6 0.11 -10.85 1.03
N VAL A 7 -0.27 -9.61 1.23
CA VAL A 7 -1.66 -9.20 1.43
C VAL A 7 -2.02 -8.27 0.29
N LEU A 8 -3.01 -8.64 -0.49
CA LEU A 8 -3.52 -7.87 -1.62
C LEU A 8 -4.97 -7.48 -1.36
N THR A 9 -5.26 -6.19 -1.37
CA THR A 9 -6.64 -5.68 -1.31
C THR A 9 -7.17 -5.43 -2.70
N TRP A 10 -8.41 -5.86 -2.96
CA TRP A 10 -9.08 -5.65 -4.24
C TRP A 10 -10.60 -5.55 -4.09
N VAL A 11 -11.21 -4.75 -4.93
CA VAL A 11 -12.67 -4.65 -5.04
C VAL A 11 -13.08 -4.58 -6.51
N ASP A 12 -14.12 -5.33 -6.88
CA ASP A 12 -14.80 -5.12 -8.16
C ASP A 12 -15.74 -3.93 -8.04
N GLY A 13 -15.31 -2.79 -8.54
CA GLY A 13 -16.11 -1.57 -8.54
C GLY A 13 -17.33 -1.61 -9.47
N SER A 14 -17.46 -2.65 -10.28
CA SER A 14 -18.62 -2.87 -11.17
C SER A 14 -19.65 -3.84 -10.60
N ASP A 15 -19.34 -4.51 -9.49
CA ASP A 15 -20.23 -5.47 -8.82
C ASP A 15 -21.55 -4.79 -8.41
N PRO A 16 -22.73 -5.27 -8.88
CA PRO A 16 -24.02 -4.62 -8.62
C PRO A 16 -24.40 -4.59 -7.13
N ASP A 17 -24.09 -5.66 -6.40
CA ASP A 17 -24.47 -5.80 -4.99
C ASP A 17 -23.59 -4.89 -4.13
N TRP A 18 -22.28 -4.82 -4.43
CA TRP A 18 -21.37 -3.87 -3.80
C TRP A 18 -21.78 -2.42 -4.09
N LEU A 19 -22.13 -2.09 -5.34
CA LEU A 19 -22.60 -0.76 -5.72
C LEU A 19 -23.92 -0.39 -5.01
N ALA A 20 -24.86 -1.35 -4.88
CA ALA A 20 -26.12 -1.13 -4.17
C ALA A 20 -25.86 -0.82 -2.70
N GLN A 21 -25.04 -1.64 -2.03
CA GLN A 21 -24.68 -1.42 -0.63
C GLN A 21 -23.94 -0.09 -0.46
N ARG A 22 -22.99 0.24 -1.33
CA ARG A 22 -22.27 1.51 -1.27
C ARG A 22 -23.18 2.72 -1.38
N ARG A 23 -24.19 2.69 -2.28
CA ARG A 23 -25.17 3.76 -2.45
C ARG A 23 -26.03 3.97 -1.22
N GLU A 24 -26.40 2.91 -0.53
CA GLU A 24 -27.19 2.97 0.73
C GLU A 24 -26.49 3.79 1.80
N TYR A 25 -25.15 3.67 1.90
CA TYR A 25 -24.35 4.33 2.92
C TYR A 25 -23.65 5.60 2.44
N GLN A 26 -23.75 5.94 1.14
CA GLN A 26 -23.03 7.09 0.60
C GLN A 26 -23.60 8.39 1.19
N PRO A 27 -22.80 9.16 1.97
CA PRO A 27 -23.25 10.45 2.46
C PRO A 27 -23.38 11.41 1.28
N GLY A 28 -24.25 12.42 1.43
CA GLY A 28 -24.43 13.48 0.44
C GLY A 28 -23.12 14.19 0.06
N ARG A 29 -23.19 15.13 -0.87
CA ARG A 29 -22.05 15.86 -1.48
C ARG A 29 -20.91 16.16 -0.49
N GLY A 30 -19.70 15.68 -0.76
CA GLY A 30 -18.51 16.06 0.00
C GLY A 30 -17.55 14.94 0.40
N THR A 31 -17.87 13.67 0.09
CA THR A 31 -16.96 12.54 0.33
C THR A 31 -16.09 12.25 -0.89
N ASP A 32 -14.88 11.73 -0.63
CA ASP A 32 -13.94 11.25 -1.66
C ASP A 32 -14.42 9.89 -2.24
N ALA A 33 -15.54 9.93 -2.94
CA ALA A 33 -16.24 8.79 -3.51
C ALA A 33 -16.19 8.80 -5.05
N GLY A 34 -15.11 9.33 -5.63
CA GLY A 34 -14.95 9.44 -7.09
C GLY A 34 -14.98 8.08 -7.79
N GLU A 35 -15.70 7.97 -8.91
CA GLU A 35 -15.83 6.75 -9.72
C GLU A 35 -14.49 6.24 -10.25
N SER A 36 -13.51 7.12 -10.49
CA SER A 36 -12.16 6.75 -10.96
C SER A 36 -11.41 5.81 -10.01
N ARG A 37 -11.74 5.81 -8.71
CA ARG A 37 -11.10 4.94 -7.72
C ARG A 37 -11.51 3.47 -7.80
N TYR A 38 -12.57 3.18 -8.50
CA TYR A 38 -13.16 1.84 -8.60
C TYR A 38 -13.19 1.35 -10.05
N ARG A 39 -12.48 2.02 -10.93
CA ARG A 39 -12.36 1.64 -12.34
C ARG A 39 -11.53 0.37 -12.47
N ASP A 40 -12.05 -0.63 -13.17
CA ASP A 40 -11.31 -1.87 -13.42
C ASP A 40 -10.40 -1.73 -14.64
N TRP A 41 -9.10 -1.73 -14.39
CA TRP A 41 -8.07 -1.76 -15.43
C TRP A 41 -7.88 -3.15 -16.04
N ASP A 42 -8.56 -4.18 -15.49
CA ASP A 42 -8.47 -5.57 -15.93
C ASP A 42 -7.00 -6.01 -16.10
N ASN A 43 -6.22 -5.73 -15.08
CA ASN A 43 -4.77 -6.00 -15.05
C ASN A 43 -4.34 -6.82 -13.82
N LEU A 44 -5.29 -7.21 -12.97
CA LEU A 44 -5.02 -7.94 -11.73
C LEU A 44 -4.35 -9.32 -12.00
N GLN A 45 -4.63 -9.99 -13.12
CA GLN A 45 -3.96 -11.22 -13.50
C GLN A 45 -2.43 -11.04 -13.62
N TYR A 46 -1.96 -9.88 -14.06
CA TYR A 46 -0.52 -9.59 -14.14
C TYR A 46 0.13 -9.43 -12.77
N TRP A 47 -0.65 -9.07 -11.74
CA TRP A 47 -0.16 -9.11 -10.37
C TRP A 47 0.20 -10.54 -9.96
N PHE A 48 -0.69 -11.50 -10.21
CA PHE A 48 -0.47 -12.91 -9.90
C PHE A 48 0.65 -13.52 -10.72
N ARG A 49 0.72 -13.23 -12.03
CA ARG A 49 1.84 -13.63 -12.90
C ARG A 49 3.17 -13.07 -12.39
N GLY A 50 3.17 -11.83 -11.93
CA GLY A 50 4.34 -11.19 -11.32
C GLY A 50 4.79 -11.88 -10.04
N VAL A 51 3.87 -12.24 -9.17
CA VAL A 51 4.19 -12.97 -7.93
C VAL A 51 4.74 -14.36 -8.25
N GLU A 52 4.10 -15.14 -9.14
CA GLU A 52 4.59 -16.45 -9.52
C GLU A 52 6.01 -16.40 -10.11
N LYS A 53 6.24 -15.48 -11.04
CA LYS A 53 7.50 -15.37 -11.77
C LYS A 53 8.63 -14.76 -10.95
N PHE A 54 8.36 -13.73 -10.17
CA PHE A 54 9.37 -12.88 -9.55
C PHE A 54 9.47 -13.02 -8.02
N ALA A 55 8.46 -13.62 -7.38
CA ALA A 55 8.43 -13.88 -5.95
C ALA A 55 7.96 -15.31 -5.61
N PRO A 56 8.50 -16.38 -6.24
CA PRO A 56 8.03 -17.76 -6.01
C PRO A 56 8.22 -18.24 -4.56
N TRP A 57 9.02 -17.53 -3.78
CA TRP A 57 9.31 -17.79 -2.38
C TRP A 57 8.22 -17.32 -1.42
N VAL A 58 7.21 -16.57 -1.87
CA VAL A 58 6.11 -16.09 -1.02
C VAL A 58 5.39 -17.28 -0.35
N ASN A 59 5.12 -17.15 0.95
CA ASN A 59 4.51 -18.24 1.72
C ASN A 59 3.02 -18.36 1.41
N LYS A 60 2.23 -17.30 1.61
CA LYS A 60 0.79 -17.22 1.31
C LYS A 60 0.45 -15.87 0.71
N ILE A 61 -0.64 -15.85 -0.05
CA ILE A 61 -1.27 -14.65 -0.59
C ILE A 61 -2.66 -14.55 0.05
N TYR A 62 -2.84 -13.56 0.89
CA TYR A 62 -4.13 -13.20 1.46
C TYR A 62 -4.81 -12.21 0.53
N PHE A 63 -5.79 -12.70 -0.22
CA PHE A 63 -6.58 -11.89 -1.15
C PHE A 63 -7.78 -11.30 -0.42
N VAL A 64 -7.67 -10.04 -0.01
CA VAL A 64 -8.67 -9.33 0.79
C VAL A 64 -9.70 -8.67 -0.12
N THR A 65 -10.97 -8.99 0.06
CA THR A 65 -12.06 -8.53 -0.78
C THR A 65 -13.34 -8.30 0.02
N TRP A 66 -14.28 -7.56 -0.55
CA TRP A 66 -15.64 -7.41 0.00
C TRP A 66 -16.41 -8.75 0.05
N GLY A 67 -16.08 -9.70 -0.82
CA GLY A 67 -16.73 -11.02 -0.89
C GLY A 67 -16.75 -11.60 -2.30
N HIS A 68 -16.55 -10.77 -3.31
CA HIS A 68 -16.43 -11.20 -4.70
C HIS A 68 -14.98 -11.55 -5.05
N VAL A 69 -14.81 -12.38 -6.07
CA VAL A 69 -13.50 -12.77 -6.61
C VAL A 69 -13.53 -12.77 -8.13
N PRO A 70 -12.41 -12.48 -8.81
CA PRO A 70 -12.34 -12.57 -10.25
C PRO A 70 -12.66 -13.99 -10.73
N LYS A 71 -13.49 -14.12 -11.78
CA LYS A 71 -13.92 -15.44 -12.31
C LYS A 71 -12.76 -16.31 -12.80
N TRP A 72 -11.67 -15.69 -13.23
CA TRP A 72 -10.48 -16.38 -13.71
C TRP A 72 -9.53 -16.84 -12.59
N LEU A 73 -9.74 -16.39 -11.35
CA LEU A 73 -8.84 -16.71 -10.24
C LEU A 73 -9.04 -18.15 -9.74
N ASN A 74 -7.97 -18.93 -9.73
CA ASN A 74 -7.94 -20.26 -9.14
C ASN A 74 -7.90 -20.17 -7.59
N THR A 75 -9.06 -20.07 -6.97
CA THR A 75 -9.17 -19.97 -5.51
C THR A 75 -8.77 -21.22 -4.75
N ALA A 76 -8.61 -22.36 -5.45
CA ALA A 76 -8.13 -23.62 -4.88
C ALA A 76 -6.59 -23.73 -4.84
N HIS A 77 -5.87 -22.74 -5.40
CA HIS A 77 -4.42 -22.75 -5.38
C HIS A 77 -3.89 -22.68 -3.94
N GLU A 78 -2.92 -23.56 -3.60
CA GLU A 78 -2.42 -23.77 -2.23
C GLU A 78 -1.89 -22.51 -1.53
N LYS A 79 -1.38 -21.54 -2.29
CA LYS A 79 -0.86 -20.27 -1.74
C LYS A 79 -1.93 -19.21 -1.54
N ILE A 80 -3.10 -19.32 -2.16
CA ILE A 80 -4.16 -18.31 -2.06
C ILE A 80 -5.05 -18.59 -0.85
N GLN A 81 -5.35 -17.54 -0.11
CA GLN A 81 -6.39 -17.52 0.90
C GLN A 81 -7.30 -16.30 0.64
N ILE A 82 -8.55 -16.56 0.29
CA ILE A 82 -9.56 -15.52 0.18
C ILE A 82 -9.94 -15.07 1.59
N VAL A 83 -9.98 -13.76 1.81
CA VAL A 83 -10.30 -13.12 3.09
C VAL A 83 -11.34 -12.04 2.85
N LYS A 84 -12.52 -12.22 3.42
CA LYS A 84 -13.54 -11.18 3.39
C LYS A 84 -13.34 -10.18 4.52
N HIS A 85 -13.85 -8.96 4.36
CA HIS A 85 -13.78 -7.96 5.42
C HIS A 85 -14.36 -8.46 6.74
N GLU A 86 -15.46 -9.23 6.68
CA GLU A 86 -16.13 -9.83 7.86
C GLU A 86 -15.28 -10.88 8.61
N ASP A 87 -14.27 -11.47 7.95
CA ASP A 87 -13.42 -12.50 8.56
C ASP A 87 -12.41 -11.93 9.56
N PHE A 88 -12.12 -10.62 9.49
CA PHE A 88 -11.08 -10.01 10.33
C PHE A 88 -11.41 -8.63 10.90
N MET A 89 -12.47 -7.99 10.43
CA MET A 89 -12.90 -6.68 10.92
C MET A 89 -14.06 -6.83 11.92
N ALA A 90 -14.10 -5.93 12.90
CA ALA A 90 -15.22 -5.92 13.85
C ALA A 90 -16.53 -5.55 13.12
N PRO A 91 -17.67 -6.16 13.49
CA PRO A 91 -18.98 -5.87 12.87
C PRO A 91 -19.36 -4.38 12.86
N ALA A 92 -18.93 -3.62 13.87
CA ALA A 92 -19.17 -2.18 13.97
C ALA A 92 -18.50 -1.37 12.85
N TYR A 93 -17.48 -1.91 12.18
CA TYR A 93 -16.77 -1.27 11.08
C TYR A 93 -17.39 -1.57 9.71
N LEU A 94 -18.33 -2.52 9.65
CA LEU A 94 -18.92 -3.02 8.41
C LEU A 94 -20.34 -2.46 8.14
N PRO A 95 -20.71 -2.31 6.86
CA PRO A 95 -19.84 -2.40 5.70
C PRO A 95 -18.88 -1.20 5.63
N THR A 96 -17.72 -1.39 5.01
CA THR A 96 -16.76 -0.30 4.78
C THR A 96 -16.40 -0.16 3.30
N PHE A 97 -16.28 1.08 2.85
CA PHE A 97 -15.78 1.51 1.53
C PHE A 97 -14.52 2.38 1.71
N ASN A 98 -13.95 2.33 2.91
CA ASN A 98 -12.77 3.07 3.33
C ASN A 98 -11.57 2.12 3.42
N ILE A 99 -10.65 2.21 2.45
CA ILE A 99 -9.43 1.39 2.45
C ILE A 99 -8.59 1.62 3.73
N ASN A 100 -8.60 2.84 4.31
CA ASN A 100 -7.86 3.12 5.53
C ASN A 100 -8.33 2.21 6.69
N SER A 101 -9.64 2.02 6.81
CA SER A 101 -10.22 1.10 7.80
C SER A 101 -9.77 -0.35 7.57
N ILE A 102 -9.72 -0.80 6.31
CA ILE A 102 -9.26 -2.15 5.95
C ILE A 102 -7.78 -2.31 6.30
N GLU A 103 -6.93 -1.36 5.88
CA GLU A 103 -5.49 -1.36 6.10
C GLU A 103 -5.12 -1.41 7.59
N LEU A 104 -5.83 -0.68 8.44
CA LEU A 104 -5.58 -0.66 9.89
C LEU A 104 -5.89 -2.00 10.59
N ASN A 105 -6.69 -2.87 9.99
CA ASN A 105 -7.10 -4.15 10.57
C ASN A 105 -6.35 -5.38 10.03
N LEU A 106 -5.43 -5.26 9.08
CA LEU A 106 -4.77 -6.39 8.40
C LEU A 106 -4.13 -7.40 9.37
N HIS A 107 -3.58 -6.95 10.49
CA HIS A 107 -2.97 -7.80 11.51
C HIS A 107 -3.94 -8.82 12.12
N ARG A 108 -5.25 -8.61 12.01
CA ARG A 108 -6.32 -9.48 12.52
C ARG A 108 -6.64 -10.64 11.57
N ILE A 109 -6.08 -10.64 10.36
CA ILE A 109 -6.23 -11.75 9.42
C ILE A 109 -5.70 -13.03 10.06
N LYS A 110 -6.56 -14.05 10.13
CA LYS A 110 -6.22 -15.34 10.73
C LYS A 110 -5.13 -16.05 9.92
N GLY A 111 -4.07 -16.45 10.58
CA GLY A 111 -2.95 -17.15 9.94
C GLY A 111 -1.89 -16.26 9.30
N LEU A 112 -2.10 -14.94 9.24
CA LEU A 112 -1.10 -14.00 8.73
C LEU A 112 0.20 -14.08 9.52
N SER A 113 1.32 -14.23 8.83
CA SER A 113 2.67 -14.29 9.41
C SER A 113 3.08 -12.97 10.07
N GLU A 114 4.11 -13.03 10.93
CA GLU A 114 4.72 -11.84 11.55
C GLU A 114 5.22 -10.85 10.48
N HIS A 115 5.83 -11.39 9.41
CA HIS A 115 6.34 -10.61 8.28
C HIS A 115 5.34 -10.67 7.14
N PHE A 116 4.80 -9.55 6.73
CA PHE A 116 3.93 -9.49 5.56
C PHE A 116 4.20 -8.23 4.73
N VAL A 117 3.89 -8.32 3.43
CA VAL A 117 3.98 -7.20 2.50
C VAL A 117 2.58 -6.87 2.01
N PHE A 118 2.18 -5.64 2.19
CA PHE A 118 0.89 -5.13 1.76
C PHE A 118 0.98 -4.54 0.35
N PHE A 119 -0.01 -4.90 -0.49
CA PHE A 119 -0.19 -4.42 -1.85
C PHE A 119 -1.60 -3.85 -2.01
N ASN A 120 -1.71 -2.73 -2.72
CA ASN A 120 -2.92 -2.36 -3.42
C ASN A 120 -2.93 -3.01 -4.81
N ASP A 121 -4.09 -3.04 -5.45
CA ASP A 121 -4.32 -3.64 -6.77
C ASP A 121 -3.65 -2.88 -7.94
N ASP A 122 -3.12 -1.70 -7.68
CA ASP A 122 -2.34 -0.88 -8.61
C ASP A 122 -0.81 -1.08 -8.52
N MET A 123 -0.34 -2.00 -7.64
CA MET A 123 1.09 -2.24 -7.37
C MET A 123 1.53 -3.59 -7.95
N PHE A 124 2.53 -3.60 -8.81
CA PHE A 124 2.98 -4.81 -9.53
C PHE A 124 4.46 -5.09 -9.34
N LEU A 125 4.81 -6.37 -9.28
CA LEU A 125 6.19 -6.83 -9.45
C LEU A 125 6.46 -6.98 -10.94
N ILE A 126 7.51 -6.34 -11.46
CA ILE A 126 7.88 -6.37 -12.88
C ILE A 126 9.30 -6.90 -13.11
N ASP A 127 10.04 -7.22 -12.05
CA ASP A 127 11.33 -7.88 -12.09
C ASP A 127 11.54 -8.68 -10.80
N SER A 128 12.53 -9.57 -10.82
CA SER A 128 12.83 -10.50 -9.73
C SER A 128 13.10 -9.78 -8.40
N VAL A 129 12.37 -10.19 -7.38
CA VAL A 129 12.54 -9.75 -5.99
C VAL A 129 12.99 -10.91 -5.10
N ARG A 130 13.78 -10.59 -4.09
CA ARG A 130 14.21 -11.53 -3.06
C ARG A 130 13.56 -11.18 -1.73
N PRO A 131 13.46 -12.14 -0.79
CA PRO A 131 13.00 -11.85 0.57
C PRO A 131 13.72 -10.64 1.20
N GLU A 132 15.03 -10.49 0.92
CA GLU A 132 15.87 -9.41 1.43
C GLU A 132 15.54 -8.03 0.81
N ASP A 133 14.75 -7.97 -0.25
CA ASP A 133 14.23 -6.70 -0.77
C ASP A 133 13.09 -6.17 0.11
N PHE A 134 12.47 -7.02 0.93
CA PHE A 134 11.38 -6.66 1.85
C PHE A 134 11.79 -6.73 3.32
N PHE A 135 12.60 -7.72 3.72
CA PHE A 135 13.02 -7.89 5.11
C PHE A 135 14.51 -8.26 5.20
N LYS A 136 15.22 -7.63 6.13
CA LYS A 136 16.61 -7.96 6.47
C LYS A 136 16.75 -8.01 7.98
N ASN A 137 17.36 -9.10 8.47
CA ASN A 137 17.57 -9.30 9.91
C ASN A 137 16.27 -9.17 10.73
N GLY A 138 15.14 -9.68 10.20
CA GLY A 138 13.84 -9.61 10.85
C GLY A 138 13.16 -8.24 10.76
N PHE A 139 13.73 -7.23 10.08
CA PHE A 139 13.14 -5.90 9.97
C PHE A 139 12.74 -5.56 8.53
N PRO A 140 11.61 -4.82 8.36
CA PRO A 140 11.18 -4.28 7.08
C PRO A 140 12.25 -3.44 6.41
N CYS A 141 12.46 -3.61 5.12
CA CYS A 141 13.33 -2.75 4.31
C CYS A 141 12.52 -1.55 3.83
N ASP A 142 12.94 -0.34 4.21
CA ASP A 142 12.19 0.85 3.85
C ASP A 142 13.06 2.11 3.73
N CYS A 143 12.44 3.17 3.25
CA CYS A 143 13.08 4.44 2.90
C CYS A 143 12.64 5.53 3.88
N CYS A 144 13.30 5.63 5.04
CA CYS A 144 13.00 6.64 6.05
C CYS A 144 13.57 8.00 5.62
N ILE A 145 12.84 8.69 4.74
CA ILE A 145 13.20 10.03 4.25
C ILE A 145 12.11 10.99 4.66
N GLU A 146 12.45 11.89 5.59
CA GLU A 146 11.57 12.98 5.99
C GLU A 146 11.39 14.00 4.88
N THR A 147 10.19 14.54 4.73
CA THR A 147 9.86 15.53 3.72
C THR A 147 8.83 16.52 4.25
N ALA A 148 8.90 17.77 3.76
CA ALA A 148 7.81 18.70 3.96
C ALA A 148 6.55 18.20 3.24
N LEU A 149 5.42 18.31 3.91
CA LEU A 149 4.12 18.01 3.35
C LEU A 149 3.52 19.28 2.76
N VAL A 150 3.05 19.18 1.52
CA VAL A 150 2.39 20.29 0.80
C VAL A 150 1.00 19.83 0.38
N GLN A 151 -0.01 20.60 0.75
CA GLN A 151 -1.39 20.41 0.30
C GLN A 151 -1.61 21.18 -0.99
N ASP A 152 -1.86 20.49 -2.08
CA ASP A 152 -2.12 21.07 -3.40
C ASP A 152 -3.61 21.30 -3.67
N ASN A 153 -4.48 20.54 -3.00
CA ASN A 153 -5.92 20.58 -3.21
C ASN A 153 -6.68 20.32 -1.89
N ILE A 154 -7.41 21.29 -1.39
CA ILE A 154 -8.20 21.21 -0.16
C ILE A 154 -9.25 20.10 -0.15
N ARG A 155 -9.67 19.64 -1.33
CA ARG A 155 -10.64 18.54 -1.47
C ARG A 155 -9.99 17.15 -1.45
N ASN A 156 -8.66 17.08 -1.53
CA ASN A 156 -7.93 15.82 -1.46
C ASN A 156 -7.59 15.53 0.02
N PRO A 157 -8.21 14.53 0.67
CA PRO A 157 -7.96 14.22 2.08
C PRO A 157 -6.58 13.59 2.31
N PHE A 158 -5.89 13.16 1.26
CA PHE A 158 -4.68 12.36 1.39
C PHE A 158 -3.54 13.05 2.15
N ALA A 159 -3.30 14.34 1.88
CA ALA A 159 -2.28 15.08 2.63
C ALA A 159 -2.65 15.25 4.12
N ASN A 160 -3.96 15.39 4.43
CA ASN A 160 -4.42 15.43 5.81
C ASN A 160 -4.16 14.10 6.51
N ILE A 161 -4.41 12.97 5.84
CA ILE A 161 -4.14 11.63 6.36
C ILE A 161 -2.64 11.47 6.69
N LEU A 162 -1.74 11.83 5.77
CA LEU A 162 -0.29 11.78 6.04
C LEU A 162 0.14 12.71 7.18
N MET A 163 -0.54 13.83 7.36
CA MET A 163 -0.30 14.74 8.48
C MET A 163 -0.78 14.12 9.79
N ASN A 164 -1.93 13.48 9.80
CA ASN A 164 -2.49 12.79 10.98
C ASN A 164 -1.58 11.61 11.37
N ASP A 165 -1.09 10.82 10.41
CA ASP A 165 -0.13 9.74 10.67
C ASP A 165 1.15 10.27 11.33
N ALA A 166 1.67 11.40 10.85
CA ALA A 166 2.83 12.05 11.46
C ALA A 166 2.51 12.64 12.84
N ALA A 167 1.32 13.23 13.02
CA ALA A 167 0.88 13.78 14.30
C ALA A 167 0.79 12.69 15.38
N LEU A 168 0.27 11.50 15.05
CA LEU A 168 0.22 10.39 16.00
C LEU A 168 1.61 10.00 16.48
N VAL A 169 2.60 9.85 15.61
CA VAL A 169 3.96 9.50 16.06
C VAL A 169 4.62 10.64 16.83
N ASN A 170 4.29 11.91 16.53
CA ASN A 170 4.80 13.08 17.28
C ASN A 170 4.26 13.14 18.71
N MET A 171 3.11 12.54 19.01
CA MET A 171 2.57 12.43 20.36
C MET A 171 3.41 11.51 21.25
N HIS A 172 4.09 10.51 20.67
CA HIS A 172 4.82 9.47 21.39
C HIS A 172 6.33 9.62 21.32
N TYR A 173 6.87 10.29 20.29
CA TYR A 173 8.30 10.26 19.99
C TYR A 173 8.88 11.66 19.83
N ASN A 174 9.96 11.92 20.59
CA ASN A 174 10.76 13.13 20.39
C ASN A 174 11.73 12.93 19.22
N LYS A 175 11.63 13.79 18.22
CA LYS A 175 12.42 13.72 16.98
C LYS A 175 13.93 13.68 17.23
N LYS A 176 14.45 14.56 18.11
CA LYS A 176 15.89 14.62 18.39
C LYS A 176 16.41 13.35 19.03
N GLU A 177 15.63 12.75 19.93
CA GLU A 177 15.99 11.50 20.58
C GLU A 177 15.97 10.32 19.61
N VAL A 178 14.94 10.23 18.75
CA VAL A 178 14.84 9.21 17.71
C VAL A 178 16.04 9.28 16.77
N ILE A 179 16.33 10.47 16.24
CA ILE A 179 17.46 10.67 15.32
C ILE A 179 18.79 10.34 16.01
N LYS A 180 18.98 10.76 17.26
CA LYS A 180 20.19 10.46 18.04
C LYS A 180 20.41 8.96 18.22
N LYS A 181 19.34 8.21 18.57
CA LYS A 181 19.39 6.75 18.75
C LYS A 181 19.65 6.00 17.45
N GLN A 182 19.18 6.54 16.32
CA GLN A 182 19.13 5.84 15.05
C GLN A 182 19.90 6.56 13.93
N ALA A 183 20.88 7.38 14.27
CA ALA A 183 21.59 8.23 13.33
C ALA A 183 22.12 7.47 12.08
N LYS A 184 22.63 6.24 12.26
CA LYS A 184 23.12 5.40 11.14
C LYS A 184 22.00 4.99 10.17
N LYS A 185 20.76 4.78 10.65
CA LYS A 185 19.61 4.45 9.81
C LYS A 185 19.02 5.71 9.19
N TRP A 186 18.95 6.80 9.96
CA TRP A 186 18.43 8.08 9.51
C TRP A 186 19.27 8.72 8.40
N PHE A 187 20.60 8.61 8.52
CA PHE A 187 21.56 9.14 7.55
C PHE A 187 22.23 8.03 6.73
N SER A 188 21.47 7.01 6.35
CA SER A 188 22.00 5.89 5.59
C SER A 188 22.36 6.31 4.17
N PRO A 189 23.56 5.91 3.67
CA PRO A 189 23.96 6.13 2.28
C PRO A 189 23.06 5.40 1.26
N ALA A 190 22.26 4.41 1.70
CA ALA A 190 21.29 3.74 0.86
C ALA A 190 20.27 4.69 0.22
N TYR A 191 20.00 5.82 0.86
CA TYR A 191 19.06 6.84 0.34
C TYR A 191 19.60 7.68 -0.81
N GLY A 192 20.91 7.59 -1.09
CA GLY A 192 21.56 8.39 -2.14
C GLY A 192 21.37 9.89 -1.92
N ALA A 193 21.13 10.64 -2.98
CA ALA A 193 20.91 12.10 -2.90
C ALA A 193 19.70 12.50 -2.04
N MET A 194 18.72 11.61 -1.84
CA MET A 194 17.56 11.92 -0.99
C MET A 194 17.90 12.05 0.49
N LEU A 195 19.06 11.54 0.92
CA LEU A 195 19.60 11.75 2.27
C LEU A 195 19.61 13.24 2.65
N PHE A 196 19.86 14.12 1.68
CA PHE A 196 19.90 15.55 1.93
C PHE A 196 18.58 16.12 2.46
N ARG A 197 17.44 15.49 2.16
CA ARG A 197 16.14 15.88 2.73
C ARG A 197 16.12 15.70 4.25
N ASN A 198 16.62 14.57 4.76
CA ASN A 198 16.72 14.35 6.21
C ASN A 198 17.56 15.43 6.90
N VAL A 199 18.63 15.91 6.25
CA VAL A 199 19.45 17.02 6.75
C VAL A 199 18.67 18.32 6.78
N LEU A 200 17.94 18.65 5.69
CA LEU A 200 17.13 19.87 5.59
C LEU A 200 15.99 19.93 6.61
N MET A 201 15.50 18.76 7.04
CA MET A 201 14.41 18.67 8.01
C MET A 201 14.87 18.73 9.47
N LEU A 202 16.18 18.71 9.76
CA LEU A 202 16.72 18.75 11.13
C LEU A 202 16.29 19.97 11.96
N PRO A 203 16.16 21.19 11.41
CA PRO A 203 15.76 22.36 12.20
C PRO A 203 14.32 22.28 12.73
N TYR A 204 13.46 21.46 12.12
CA TYR A 204 12.07 21.32 12.57
C TYR A 204 12.00 20.48 13.85
N ARG A 205 11.22 20.94 14.80
CA ARG A 205 11.09 20.31 16.12
C ARG A 205 10.39 18.97 16.06
N GLU A 206 9.35 18.86 15.21
CA GLU A 206 8.50 17.70 15.03
C GLU A 206 8.72 17.08 13.66
N PHE A 207 8.32 15.81 13.46
CA PHE A 207 8.29 15.18 12.14
C PHE A 207 7.16 15.81 11.31
N SER A 208 7.46 16.26 10.10
CA SER A 208 6.46 16.82 9.19
C SER A 208 5.69 15.72 8.46
N SER A 209 6.40 14.87 7.78
CA SER A 209 5.91 13.69 7.09
C SER A 209 7.08 12.89 6.53
N PHE A 210 6.81 11.74 5.90
CA PHE A 210 7.84 10.93 5.25
C PHE A 210 7.53 10.77 3.77
N LYS A 211 8.58 10.50 3.00
CA LYS A 211 8.44 10.31 1.55
C LYS A 211 7.41 9.23 1.26
N TYR A 212 6.33 9.62 0.62
CA TYR A 212 5.33 8.73 0.09
C TYR A 212 5.84 8.05 -1.18
N SER A 213 5.90 6.75 -1.19
CA SER A 213 6.37 5.99 -2.35
C SER A 213 5.26 5.21 -3.07
N HIS A 214 4.12 4.98 -2.41
CA HIS A 214 2.99 4.16 -2.90
C HIS A 214 3.47 2.89 -3.63
N LEU A 215 4.22 2.09 -2.92
CA LEU A 215 4.80 0.84 -3.38
C LEU A 215 4.49 -0.26 -2.34
N PRO A 216 4.63 -1.53 -2.70
CA PRO A 216 4.47 -2.63 -1.75
C PRO A 216 5.19 -2.35 -0.45
N SER A 217 4.46 -2.44 0.66
CA SER A 217 4.92 -2.00 1.97
C SER A 217 5.11 -3.19 2.92
N PRO A 218 6.35 -3.46 3.37
CA PRO A 218 6.63 -4.50 4.34
C PRO A 218 6.29 -4.05 5.77
N PHE A 219 5.63 -4.93 6.53
CA PHE A 219 5.19 -4.67 7.89
C PHE A 219 5.48 -5.83 8.83
N LEU A 220 5.63 -5.49 10.12
CA LEU A 220 5.61 -6.42 11.24
C LEU A 220 4.20 -6.43 11.85
N LYS A 221 3.62 -7.61 12.02
CA LYS A 221 2.33 -7.77 12.70
C LYS A 221 2.40 -7.24 14.15
N ALA A 222 3.51 -7.44 14.83
CA ALA A 222 3.76 -6.90 16.15
C ALA A 222 3.68 -5.36 16.22
N THR A 223 4.05 -4.66 15.14
CA THR A 223 3.90 -3.19 15.10
C THR A 223 2.42 -2.79 15.11
N TYR A 224 1.59 -3.47 14.33
CA TYR A 224 0.13 -3.23 14.35
C TYR A 224 -0.46 -3.45 15.74
N LEU A 225 -0.14 -4.58 16.38
CA LEU A 225 -0.62 -4.88 17.72
C LEU A 225 -0.24 -3.78 18.70
N LYS A 226 1.00 -3.30 18.64
CA LYS A 226 1.49 -2.23 19.52
C LYS A 226 0.75 -0.91 19.27
N VAL A 227 0.59 -0.49 18.02
CA VAL A 227 -0.10 0.77 17.69
C VAL A 227 -1.57 0.70 18.09
N TRP A 228 -2.21 -0.45 17.94
CA TRP A 228 -3.58 -0.65 18.43
C TRP A 228 -3.69 -0.63 19.97
N ASP A 229 -2.67 -1.10 20.67
CA ASP A 229 -2.61 -1.03 22.14
C ASP A 229 -2.46 0.42 22.64
N GLU A 230 -1.63 1.20 21.96
CA GLU A 230 -1.33 2.58 22.35
C GLU A 230 -2.37 3.60 21.84
N GLU A 231 -2.90 3.44 20.62
CA GLU A 231 -3.78 4.40 19.93
C GLU A 231 -5.12 3.80 19.50
N GLY A 232 -5.55 2.73 20.17
CA GLY A 232 -6.78 2.00 19.81
C GLY A 232 -8.02 2.87 19.71
N ALA A 233 -8.15 3.93 20.51
CA ALA A 233 -9.29 4.84 20.46
C ALA A 233 -9.37 5.61 19.13
N VAL A 234 -8.23 6.15 18.66
CA VAL A 234 -8.15 6.88 17.39
C VAL A 234 -8.39 5.93 16.22
N LEU A 235 -7.75 4.75 16.25
CA LEU A 235 -7.90 3.76 15.19
C LEU A 235 -9.33 3.21 15.11
N ASP A 236 -10.01 3.02 16.24
CA ASP A 236 -11.40 2.59 16.31
C ASP A 236 -12.34 3.62 15.68
N GLU A 237 -12.13 4.90 15.95
CA GLU A 237 -12.93 5.99 15.34
C GLU A 237 -12.74 6.01 13.81
N VAL A 238 -11.51 5.91 13.33
CA VAL A 238 -11.23 5.84 11.88
C VAL A 238 -11.89 4.62 11.25
N CYS A 239 -11.83 3.46 11.92
CA CYS A 239 -12.42 2.22 11.41
C CYS A 239 -13.96 2.28 11.31
N LYS A 240 -14.63 3.13 12.08
CA LYS A 240 -16.07 3.38 11.97
C LYS A 240 -16.45 4.25 10.77
N ASN A 241 -15.50 4.96 10.18
CA ASN A 241 -15.74 5.78 9.00
C ASN A 241 -15.90 4.88 7.76
N ARG A 242 -17.12 4.79 7.24
CA ARG A 242 -17.43 3.98 6.05
C ARG A 242 -16.79 4.51 4.77
N PHE A 243 -16.48 5.79 4.73
CA PHE A 243 -15.79 6.49 3.64
C PHE A 243 -14.64 7.31 4.21
N ARG A 244 -13.64 7.61 3.39
CA ARG A 244 -12.48 8.41 3.79
C ARG A 244 -12.89 9.79 4.28
N THR A 245 -12.26 10.21 5.35
CA THR A 245 -12.39 11.56 5.91
C THR A 245 -11.03 12.24 6.02
N VAL A 246 -11.04 13.55 6.25
CA VAL A 246 -9.81 14.34 6.49
C VAL A 246 -9.19 14.04 7.85
N PHE A 247 -9.89 13.32 8.72
CA PHE A 247 -9.43 12.95 10.06
C PHE A 247 -8.88 11.52 10.12
N ASP A 248 -8.94 10.78 9.02
CA ASP A 248 -8.43 9.42 8.99
C ASP A 248 -6.91 9.39 9.20
N VAL A 249 -6.44 8.25 9.69
CA VAL A 249 -5.06 7.76 9.58
C VAL A 249 -5.08 6.48 8.76
N ASN A 250 -3.93 6.01 8.30
CA ASN A 250 -3.86 4.79 7.52
C ASN A 250 -2.63 3.94 7.87
N GLN A 251 -2.31 2.93 7.04
CA GLN A 251 -1.17 2.04 7.25
C GLN A 251 0.19 2.76 7.44
N TYR A 252 0.32 4.01 6.97
CA TYR A 252 1.59 4.73 7.12
C TYR A 252 1.91 5.06 8.57
N VAL A 253 0.91 5.12 9.46
CA VAL A 253 1.19 5.24 10.91
C VAL A 253 2.03 4.04 11.40
N MET A 254 1.72 2.81 10.93
CA MET A 254 2.50 1.60 11.27
C MET A 254 3.93 1.69 10.75
N LYS A 255 4.10 2.17 9.50
CA LYS A 255 5.40 2.41 8.89
C LYS A 255 6.20 3.45 9.66
N TYR A 256 5.60 4.57 10.02
CA TYR A 256 6.25 5.63 10.79
C TYR A 256 6.62 5.14 12.19
N TRP A 257 5.78 4.32 12.81
CA TRP A 257 6.09 3.69 14.09
C TRP A 257 7.32 2.78 14.00
N GLN A 258 7.44 1.99 12.95
CA GLN A 258 8.65 1.19 12.66
C GLN A 258 9.90 2.08 12.54
N TYR A 259 9.78 3.26 11.92
CA TYR A 259 10.88 4.22 11.86
C TYR A 259 11.26 4.75 13.24
N MET A 260 10.28 5.13 14.05
CA MET A 260 10.53 5.68 15.39
C MET A 260 11.23 4.68 16.31
N GLU A 261 10.83 3.42 16.22
CA GLU A 261 11.43 2.34 17.02
C GLU A 261 12.73 1.78 16.45
N GLY A 262 13.12 2.20 15.27
CA GLY A 262 14.29 1.63 14.57
C GLY A 262 14.07 0.20 14.07
N LYS A 263 12.83 -0.25 13.97
CA LYS A 263 12.44 -1.56 13.46
C LYS A 263 12.35 -1.54 11.93
N PHE A 264 13.38 -1.06 11.28
CA PHE A 264 13.49 -1.07 9.83
C PHE A 264 14.95 -1.18 9.38
N THR A 265 15.16 -1.58 8.14
CA THR A 265 16.46 -1.59 7.46
C THR A 265 16.42 -0.56 6.33
N PRO A 266 17.37 0.40 6.28
CA PRO A 266 17.43 1.40 5.22
C PRO A 266 17.55 0.77 3.84
N GLN A 267 16.72 1.23 2.89
CA GLN A 267 16.65 0.75 1.52
C GLN A 267 16.73 1.90 0.51
N SER A 268 17.20 1.59 -0.68
CA SER A 268 17.25 2.54 -1.79
C SER A 268 15.83 2.89 -2.27
N PRO A 269 15.53 4.19 -2.48
CA PRO A 269 14.27 4.62 -3.06
C PRO A 269 14.09 4.24 -4.55
N LYS A 270 15.11 3.63 -5.16
CA LYS A 270 15.11 3.26 -6.59
C LYS A 270 14.55 1.86 -6.83
N LEU A 271 14.14 1.13 -5.80
CA LEU A 271 13.63 -0.24 -5.93
C LEU A 271 12.36 -0.31 -6.77
N GLY A 272 11.51 0.69 -6.68
CA GLY A 272 10.27 0.80 -7.43
C GLY A 272 10.02 2.21 -7.95
N ARG A 273 8.98 2.34 -8.79
CA ARG A 273 8.53 3.61 -9.37
C ARG A 273 7.03 3.75 -9.27
N PHE A 274 6.61 4.96 -8.96
CA PHE A 274 5.21 5.39 -8.96
C PHE A 274 4.94 6.21 -10.21
N TYR A 275 3.87 5.90 -10.93
CA TYR A 275 3.42 6.64 -12.09
C TYR A 275 1.92 6.93 -12.00
N THR A 276 1.54 8.09 -12.53
CA THR A 276 0.15 8.45 -12.77
C THR A 276 -0.17 8.17 -14.23
N ILE A 277 -1.17 7.35 -14.49
CA ILE A 277 -1.64 7.01 -15.83
C ILE A 277 -2.21 8.30 -16.48
N GLY A 278 -2.03 8.46 -17.79
CA GLY A 278 -2.39 9.67 -18.52
C GLY A 278 -1.33 10.77 -18.48
N LYS A 279 -0.44 10.76 -17.47
CA LYS A 279 0.68 11.71 -17.36
C LYS A 279 2.03 11.14 -17.77
N HIS A 280 2.20 9.82 -17.60
CA HIS A 280 3.50 9.16 -17.73
C HIS A 280 3.47 7.94 -18.67
N ASP A 281 2.53 7.83 -19.59
CA ASP A 281 2.24 6.62 -20.35
C ASP A 281 3.45 6.01 -21.06
N GLN A 282 4.23 6.82 -21.79
CA GLN A 282 5.44 6.31 -22.44
C GLN A 282 6.47 5.76 -21.43
N GLN A 283 6.59 6.40 -20.27
CA GLN A 283 7.50 5.95 -19.23
C GLN A 283 7.00 4.66 -18.57
N ILE A 284 5.69 4.51 -18.39
CA ILE A 284 5.03 3.29 -17.90
C ILE A 284 5.38 2.13 -18.83
N HIS A 285 5.08 2.25 -20.12
CA HIS A 285 5.33 1.20 -21.11
C HIS A 285 6.81 0.83 -21.21
N HIS A 286 7.68 1.83 -21.22
CA HIS A 286 9.13 1.59 -21.22
C HIS A 286 9.58 0.86 -19.95
N THR A 287 9.11 1.31 -18.77
CA THR A 287 9.50 0.74 -17.48
C THR A 287 9.06 -0.72 -17.36
N ILE A 288 7.84 -1.06 -17.76
CA ILE A 288 7.32 -2.43 -17.71
C ILE A 288 8.11 -3.32 -18.68
N ARG A 289 8.15 -2.95 -19.97
CA ARG A 289 8.77 -3.78 -21.02
C ARG A 289 10.27 -4.01 -20.84
N ARG A 290 10.97 -3.05 -20.21
CA ARG A 290 12.41 -3.13 -19.94
C ARG A 290 12.75 -3.59 -18.52
N GLN A 291 11.72 -3.84 -17.69
CA GLN A 291 11.93 -4.21 -16.28
C GLN A 291 12.90 -3.24 -15.59
N ALA A 292 12.67 -1.91 -15.80
CA ALA A 292 13.62 -0.87 -15.40
C ALA A 292 13.63 -0.58 -13.88
N CYS A 293 12.82 -1.29 -13.10
CA CYS A 293 12.82 -1.37 -11.65
C CYS A 293 12.12 -2.68 -11.23
N LYS A 294 12.16 -3.01 -9.95
CA LYS A 294 11.55 -4.26 -9.47
C LYS A 294 10.04 -4.18 -9.29
N MET A 295 9.55 -2.99 -8.94
CA MET A 295 8.15 -2.76 -8.60
C MET A 295 7.65 -1.50 -9.28
N ILE A 296 6.37 -1.49 -9.66
CA ILE A 296 5.71 -0.33 -10.26
C ILE A 296 4.33 -0.15 -9.62
N CYS A 297 3.94 1.09 -9.37
CA CYS A 297 2.57 1.45 -9.09
C CYS A 297 2.01 2.25 -10.26
N LEU A 298 0.80 1.90 -10.69
CA LEU A 298 0.05 2.51 -11.78
C LEU A 298 -1.19 3.21 -11.23
N ASN A 299 -0.99 4.40 -10.68
CA ASN A 299 -2.07 5.15 -10.06
C ASN A 299 -3.04 5.72 -11.10
N ASP A 300 -4.35 5.44 -10.93
CA ASP A 300 -5.40 6.02 -11.76
C ASP A 300 -5.58 7.53 -11.47
N ASP A 301 -5.93 8.29 -12.50
CA ASP A 301 -6.27 9.71 -12.42
C ASP A 301 -7.61 9.95 -13.12
N VAL A 302 -8.33 10.97 -12.70
CA VAL A 302 -9.58 11.40 -13.34
C VAL A 302 -9.40 11.82 -14.80
N ASN A 303 -8.18 12.23 -15.19
CA ASN A 303 -7.83 12.76 -16.50
C ASN A 303 -7.04 11.75 -17.35
N VAL A 304 -7.46 10.49 -17.40
CA VAL A 304 -6.76 9.42 -18.13
C VAL A 304 -6.86 9.58 -19.66
N GLY A 305 -7.79 10.41 -20.15
CA GLY A 305 -8.07 10.51 -21.60
C GLY A 305 -8.90 9.33 -22.12
N ASP A 306 -8.43 8.68 -23.19
CA ASP A 306 -9.09 7.47 -23.73
C ASP A 306 -8.76 6.25 -22.87
N PHE A 307 -9.63 5.95 -21.91
CA PHE A 307 -9.47 4.87 -20.96
C PHE A 307 -9.26 3.50 -21.62
N GLU A 308 -10.08 3.14 -22.61
CA GLU A 308 -10.00 1.84 -23.28
C GLU A 308 -8.67 1.66 -24.05
N LYS A 309 -8.19 2.73 -24.66
CA LYS A 309 -6.89 2.74 -25.32
C LYS A 309 -5.76 2.53 -24.30
N GLN A 310 -5.76 3.31 -23.23
CA GLN A 310 -4.74 3.24 -22.19
C GLN A 310 -4.71 1.85 -21.52
N LYS A 311 -5.87 1.32 -21.19
CA LYS A 311 -6.05 -0.03 -20.65
C LYS A 311 -5.36 -1.08 -21.54
N LYS A 312 -5.67 -1.09 -22.83
CA LYS A 312 -5.08 -2.03 -23.80
C LYS A 312 -3.57 -1.86 -23.95
N GLU A 313 -3.06 -0.64 -23.93
CA GLU A 313 -1.62 -0.38 -24.06
C GLU A 313 -0.85 -0.84 -22.83
N ILE A 314 -1.41 -0.65 -21.63
CA ILE A 314 -0.83 -1.16 -20.36
C ILE A 314 -0.82 -2.69 -20.37
N GLN A 315 -1.95 -3.33 -20.72
CA GLN A 315 -2.05 -4.79 -20.85
C GLN A 315 -1.00 -5.34 -21.82
N ARG A 316 -0.88 -4.78 -23.02
CA ARG A 316 0.17 -5.17 -23.99
C ARG A 316 1.59 -5.01 -23.44
N SER A 317 1.81 -4.06 -22.54
CA SER A 317 3.13 -3.89 -21.93
C SER A 317 3.42 -4.98 -20.92
N PHE A 318 2.43 -5.40 -20.13
CA PHE A 318 2.55 -6.54 -19.24
C PHE A 318 2.68 -7.87 -20.01
N GLU A 319 1.96 -8.06 -21.11
CA GLU A 319 2.05 -9.27 -21.95
C GLU A 319 3.46 -9.52 -22.49
N VAL A 320 4.26 -8.48 -22.70
CA VAL A 320 5.68 -8.63 -23.10
C VAL A 320 6.49 -9.38 -22.04
N ILE A 321 6.22 -9.14 -20.76
CA ILE A 321 6.96 -9.77 -19.66
C ILE A 321 6.20 -10.96 -19.06
N PHE A 322 4.91 -11.09 -19.31
CA PHE A 322 4.01 -12.14 -18.83
C PHE A 322 3.18 -12.72 -19.98
N PRO A 323 3.78 -13.39 -20.98
CA PRO A 323 3.05 -13.90 -22.13
C PRO A 323 2.11 -15.07 -21.80
N GLU A 324 2.36 -15.78 -20.70
CA GLU A 324 1.63 -16.97 -20.31
C GLU A 324 0.85 -16.74 -19.01
N LYS A 325 -0.24 -17.50 -18.87
CA LYS A 325 -1.03 -17.54 -17.63
C LYS A 325 -0.20 -18.13 -16.48
N SER A 326 -0.48 -17.70 -15.28
CA SER A 326 0.07 -18.29 -14.06
C SER A 326 -0.77 -19.46 -13.57
N SER A 327 -0.26 -20.27 -12.66
CA SER A 327 -1.02 -21.33 -11.96
C SER A 327 -2.15 -20.78 -11.10
N PHE A 328 -2.16 -19.48 -10.85
CA PHE A 328 -3.24 -18.77 -10.16
C PHE A 328 -4.44 -18.49 -11.07
N GLU A 329 -4.36 -18.77 -12.36
CA GLU A 329 -5.43 -18.53 -13.34
C GLU A 329 -6.06 -19.87 -13.80
N MET A 330 -7.40 -19.88 -13.91
CA MET A 330 -8.15 -21.01 -14.50
C MET A 330 -8.07 -21.03 -16.02
#